data_1bbc959990f8b7e2449071468aff6cd3
#
_entry.id   1bbc959990f8b7e2449071468aff6cd3
#
_cell.length_a   1.000
_cell.length_b   1.000
_cell.length_c   1.000
_cell.angle_alpha   90.00
_cell.angle_beta   90.00
_cell.angle_gamma   90.00
#
_symmetry.space_group_name_H-M   'P 1'
#
loop_
_entity.id
_entity.type
_entity.pdbx_description
1 polymer ?
#
loop_
_entity_poly.entity_id
_entity_poly.type
_entity_poly.pdbx_seq_one_letter_code
_entity_poly.pdbx_strand_id
1 'polypeptide(L)'
;MEGVGEIYMNAMFSALGVLHVDHYAVTTKDLIATLKDFLSVPGAKLLRGPGENPAQQVYYAFVELNGMGVVEILAPLDDHSPILGHLGSGGGAYHLCYAVQDIDKAIKVAEQDFGTKLVVAPRADGAFDGRRVAFLVHPNHGLFELLEAYPVDSIPVSHQSIKLDVVDSKKDKLMEIYRSVIDSSRVDYDGTDMANCPEWDSFKHLMLIMEIEKQFEISIPASDMSTLDSLKKIESYLANK
;
A
#
# COMPACT_ATOMS: atom_id res chain seq x y z
N MET A 1 -11.51 9.12 -42.53
CA MET A 1 -11.55 8.42 -41.21
C MET A 1 -10.78 7.10 -41.22
N GLU A 2 -9.91 6.87 -42.21
CA GLU A 2 -9.13 5.61 -42.36
C GLU A 2 -7.76 5.59 -41.63
N GLY A 3 -7.30 6.72 -41.08
CA GLY A 3 -5.96 6.78 -40.48
C GLY A 3 -5.89 6.51 -38.96
N VAL A 4 -7.00 6.54 -38.22
CA VAL A 4 -6.99 6.43 -36.76
C VAL A 4 -6.98 4.95 -36.31
N GLY A 5 -7.60 4.07 -37.10
CA GLY A 5 -7.64 2.64 -36.79
C GLY A 5 -6.28 1.90 -36.95
N GLU A 6 -5.48 2.32 -37.96
CA GLU A 6 -4.13 1.74 -38.17
C GLU A 6 -3.11 2.19 -37.12
N ILE A 7 -3.25 3.41 -36.61
CA ILE A 7 -2.35 3.90 -35.54
C ILE A 7 -2.48 3.10 -34.24
N TYR A 8 -3.68 2.59 -33.93
CA TYR A 8 -3.90 1.79 -32.71
C TYR A 8 -3.42 0.34 -32.84
N MET A 9 -3.40 -0.23 -34.04
CA MET A 9 -2.98 -1.64 -34.24
C MET A 9 -1.47 -1.85 -34.07
N ASN A 10 -0.65 -0.78 -34.18
CA ASN A 10 0.80 -0.84 -34.02
C ASN A 10 1.29 -0.14 -32.74
N ALA A 11 0.40 0.25 -31.83
CA ALA A 11 0.79 0.86 -30.57
C ALA A 11 1.32 -0.21 -29.60
N MET A 12 2.50 0.03 -29.03
CA MET A 12 3.21 -0.94 -28.19
C MET A 12 2.32 -1.58 -27.13
N PHE A 13 1.68 -0.81 -26.27
CA PHE A 13 0.88 -1.36 -25.17
C PHE A 13 -0.32 -2.19 -25.62
N SER A 14 -0.93 -1.84 -26.75
CA SER A 14 -1.99 -2.65 -27.37
C SER A 14 -1.43 -3.99 -27.89
N ALA A 15 -0.26 -3.97 -28.53
CA ALA A 15 0.40 -5.18 -29.04
C ALA A 15 0.87 -6.12 -27.92
N LEU A 16 1.29 -5.56 -26.78
CA LEU A 16 1.64 -6.32 -25.57
C LEU A 16 0.40 -6.93 -24.89
N GLY A 17 -0.81 -6.58 -25.28
CA GLY A 17 -2.02 -7.04 -24.61
C GLY A 17 -2.22 -6.42 -23.23
N VAL A 18 -1.83 -5.16 -23.05
CA VAL A 18 -2.04 -4.42 -21.80
C VAL A 18 -3.54 -4.25 -21.57
N LEU A 19 -3.99 -4.67 -20.38
CA LEU A 19 -5.37 -4.60 -19.94
C LEU A 19 -5.68 -3.25 -19.29
N HIS A 20 -4.80 -2.81 -18.39
CA HIS A 20 -4.88 -1.54 -17.66
C HIS A 20 -3.54 -1.19 -17.01
N VAL A 21 -3.41 0.02 -16.52
CA VAL A 21 -2.35 0.41 -15.59
C VAL A 21 -2.74 -0.10 -14.21
N ASP A 22 -1.88 -0.94 -13.60
CA ASP A 22 -2.12 -1.45 -12.25
C ASP A 22 -1.75 -0.41 -11.19
N HIS A 23 -0.53 0.11 -11.26
CA HIS A 23 -0.04 1.14 -10.36
C HIS A 23 1.08 1.96 -11.00
N TYR A 24 1.47 3.04 -10.33
CA TYR A 24 2.76 3.69 -10.55
C TYR A 24 3.59 3.64 -9.27
N ALA A 25 4.91 3.49 -9.43
CA ALA A 25 5.82 3.38 -8.31
C ALA A 25 6.62 4.66 -8.06
N VAL A 26 6.86 4.93 -6.79
CA VAL A 26 7.77 5.99 -6.34
C VAL A 26 8.80 5.40 -5.39
N THR A 27 10.04 5.88 -5.46
CA THR A 27 11.09 5.47 -4.53
C THR A 27 11.35 6.52 -3.47
N THR A 28 11.62 6.07 -2.25
CA THR A 28 11.93 6.92 -1.11
C THR A 28 13.02 6.29 -0.24
N LYS A 29 13.67 7.11 0.58
CA LYS A 29 14.60 6.63 1.61
C LYS A 29 13.89 6.21 2.90
N ASP A 30 12.66 6.72 3.13
CA ASP A 30 11.86 6.48 4.32
C ASP A 30 10.43 6.12 3.90
N LEU A 31 10.14 4.81 3.91
CA LEU A 31 8.83 4.28 3.56
C LEU A 31 7.73 4.88 4.43
N ILE A 32 7.95 4.92 5.74
CA ILE A 32 6.90 5.29 6.71
C ILE A 32 6.57 6.77 6.63
N ALA A 33 7.58 7.64 6.50
CA ALA A 33 7.35 9.07 6.32
C ALA A 33 6.57 9.33 5.02
N THR A 34 7.01 8.73 3.91
CA THR A 34 6.34 8.90 2.61
C THR A 34 4.93 8.31 2.60
N LEU A 35 4.73 7.16 3.25
CA LEU A 35 3.39 6.57 3.39
C LEU A 35 2.44 7.51 4.16
N LYS A 36 2.90 8.12 5.24
CA LYS A 36 2.11 9.13 5.97
C LYS A 36 1.73 10.33 5.09
N ASP A 37 2.66 10.81 4.27
CA ASP A 37 2.40 11.92 3.34
C ASP A 37 1.31 11.54 2.33
N PHE A 38 1.38 10.36 1.71
CA PHE A 38 0.36 9.90 0.78
C PHE A 38 -0.99 9.67 1.45
N LEU A 39 -1.01 9.10 2.66
CA LEU A 39 -2.25 8.88 3.41
C LEU A 39 -2.87 10.19 3.92
N SER A 40 -2.14 11.30 3.96
CA SER A 40 -2.68 12.63 4.28
C SER A 40 -3.53 13.22 3.14
N VAL A 41 -3.45 12.68 1.92
CA VAL A 41 -4.29 13.10 0.80
C VAL A 41 -5.74 12.72 1.08
N PRO A 42 -6.70 13.65 0.99
CA PRO A 42 -8.11 13.35 1.29
C PRO A 42 -8.64 12.19 0.42
N GLY A 43 -9.18 11.17 1.09
CA GLY A 43 -9.71 9.97 0.43
C GLY A 43 -8.67 8.91 0.08
N ALA A 44 -7.39 9.11 0.41
CA ALA A 44 -6.37 8.08 0.25
C ALA A 44 -6.63 6.89 1.16
N LYS A 45 -6.29 5.69 0.69
CA LYS A 45 -6.45 4.44 1.44
C LYS A 45 -5.23 3.56 1.28
N LEU A 46 -4.75 3.00 2.40
CA LEU A 46 -3.78 1.92 2.35
C LEU A 46 -4.45 0.66 1.81
N LEU A 47 -3.93 0.12 0.71
CA LEU A 47 -4.45 -1.11 0.11
C LEU A 47 -3.64 -2.33 0.54
N ARG A 48 -2.31 -2.17 0.67
CA ARG A 48 -1.39 -3.29 0.92
C ARG A 48 -0.11 -2.81 1.58
N GLY A 49 0.47 -3.61 2.45
CA GLY A 49 1.69 -3.27 3.19
C GLY A 49 1.39 -2.36 4.41
N PRO A 50 2.41 -1.69 4.99
CA PRO A 50 3.81 -1.83 4.65
C PRO A 50 4.32 -3.27 4.85
N GLY A 51 5.21 -3.70 3.94
CA GLY A 51 5.75 -5.06 3.93
C GLY A 51 7.15 -5.11 3.32
N GLU A 52 7.78 -6.29 3.44
CA GLU A 52 9.05 -6.60 2.83
C GLU A 52 8.84 -7.43 1.56
N ASN A 53 9.60 -7.10 0.52
CA ASN A 53 9.72 -7.90 -0.70
C ASN A 53 11.19 -8.31 -0.90
N PRO A 54 11.63 -9.43 -0.28
CA PRO A 54 13.01 -9.90 -0.41
C PRO A 54 13.40 -10.25 -1.85
N ALA A 55 12.42 -10.65 -2.68
CA ALA A 55 12.68 -10.96 -4.08
C ALA A 55 13.12 -9.73 -4.88
N GLN A 56 12.58 -8.56 -4.57
CA GLN A 56 12.94 -7.28 -5.16
C GLN A 56 13.92 -6.46 -4.30
N GLN A 57 14.25 -6.93 -3.08
CA GLN A 57 15.09 -6.25 -2.10
C GLN A 57 14.57 -4.85 -1.72
N VAL A 58 13.26 -4.74 -1.50
CA VAL A 58 12.58 -3.49 -1.14
C VAL A 58 11.57 -3.68 -0.01
N TYR A 59 11.35 -2.63 0.76
CA TYR A 59 10.10 -2.42 1.50
C TYR A 59 9.07 -1.82 0.56
N TYR A 60 7.79 -2.16 0.73
CA TYR A 60 6.71 -1.66 -0.11
C TYR A 60 5.46 -1.27 0.67
N ALA A 61 4.68 -0.36 0.11
CA ALA A 61 3.30 -0.09 0.50
C ALA A 61 2.50 0.39 -0.72
N PHE A 62 1.22 0.00 -0.80
CA PHE A 62 0.32 0.43 -1.88
C PHE A 62 -0.78 1.32 -1.31
N VAL A 63 -0.94 2.50 -1.89
CA VAL A 63 -1.95 3.49 -1.50
C VAL A 63 -2.84 3.81 -2.70
N GLU A 64 -4.15 3.66 -2.54
CA GLU A 64 -5.12 4.18 -3.49
C GLU A 64 -5.27 5.69 -3.29
N LEU A 65 -5.08 6.45 -4.36
CA LEU A 65 -5.32 7.89 -4.39
C LEU A 65 -6.58 8.18 -5.21
N ASN A 66 -7.53 8.86 -4.61
CA ASN A 66 -8.79 9.19 -5.26
C ASN A 66 -8.55 10.00 -6.55
N GLY A 67 -8.96 9.42 -7.69
CA GLY A 67 -8.83 10.02 -9.02
C GLY A 67 -7.45 9.88 -9.69
N MET A 68 -6.45 9.25 -9.03
CA MET A 68 -5.11 9.04 -9.59
C MET A 68 -4.71 7.56 -9.73
N GLY A 69 -5.50 6.63 -9.17
CA GLY A 69 -5.16 5.21 -9.15
C GLY A 69 -4.30 4.82 -7.95
N VAL A 70 -3.53 3.76 -8.12
CA VAL A 70 -2.71 3.15 -7.06
C VAL A 70 -1.27 3.61 -7.16
N VAL A 71 -0.67 3.97 -6.04
CA VAL A 71 0.76 4.28 -5.88
C VAL A 71 1.42 3.17 -5.10
N GLU A 72 2.50 2.62 -5.64
CA GLU A 72 3.44 1.79 -4.91
C GLU A 72 4.57 2.65 -4.36
N ILE A 73 4.79 2.61 -3.05
CA ILE A 73 5.90 3.29 -2.39
C ILE A 73 6.98 2.26 -2.11
N LEU A 74 8.19 2.51 -2.59
CA LEU A 74 9.33 1.60 -2.47
C LEU A 74 10.46 2.24 -1.67
N ALA A 75 10.96 1.53 -0.67
CA ALA A 75 12.20 1.90 0.03
C ALA A 75 13.20 0.73 0.00
N PRO A 76 14.52 0.98 0.07
CA PRO A 76 15.51 -0.09 0.01
C PRO A 76 15.43 -0.97 1.26
N LEU A 77 15.47 -2.29 1.06
CA LEU A 77 15.50 -3.26 2.16
C LEU A 77 16.92 -3.31 2.78
N ASP A 78 17.96 -3.21 1.92
CA ASP A 78 19.37 -3.25 2.31
C ASP A 78 20.25 -2.53 1.29
N ASP A 79 21.58 -2.61 1.48
CA ASP A 79 22.60 -1.99 0.64
C ASP A 79 22.75 -2.64 -0.76
N HIS A 80 22.00 -3.69 -1.06
CA HIS A 80 21.98 -4.36 -2.37
C HIS A 80 20.71 -4.05 -3.16
N SER A 81 19.83 -3.23 -2.61
CA SER A 81 18.57 -2.89 -3.26
C SER A 81 18.77 -2.23 -4.62
N PRO A 82 18.09 -2.71 -5.67
CA PRO A 82 18.25 -2.19 -7.04
C PRO A 82 17.79 -0.73 -7.20
N ILE A 83 17.00 -0.20 -6.27
CA ILE A 83 16.51 1.19 -6.33
C ILE A 83 17.52 2.22 -5.80
N LEU A 84 18.63 1.79 -5.20
CA LEU A 84 19.63 2.71 -4.62
C LEU A 84 20.22 3.67 -5.64
N GLY A 85 20.46 3.23 -6.88
CA GLY A 85 20.93 4.09 -7.95
C GLY A 85 19.96 5.21 -8.30
N HIS A 86 18.66 4.90 -8.34
CA HIS A 86 17.59 5.87 -8.57
C HIS A 86 17.48 6.86 -7.39
N LEU A 87 17.54 6.36 -6.16
CA LEU A 87 17.56 7.20 -4.96
C LEU A 87 18.77 8.11 -4.89
N GLY A 88 19.93 7.66 -5.36
CA GLY A 88 21.15 8.49 -5.49
C GLY A 88 20.98 9.63 -6.48
N SER A 89 20.09 9.48 -7.46
CA SER A 89 19.76 10.50 -8.46
C SER A 89 18.55 11.38 -8.07
N GLY A 90 18.05 11.25 -6.83
CA GLY A 90 16.96 12.08 -6.29
C GLY A 90 15.70 11.31 -5.90
N GLY A 91 15.51 10.08 -6.38
CA GLY A 91 14.30 9.27 -6.09
C GLY A 91 13.04 9.82 -6.76
N GLY A 92 11.87 9.53 -6.16
CA GLY A 92 10.57 9.96 -6.69
C GLY A 92 10.02 8.98 -7.73
N ALA A 93 9.37 9.50 -8.79
CA ALA A 93 8.73 8.68 -9.83
C ALA A 93 9.71 7.64 -10.42
N TYR A 94 9.30 6.38 -10.47
CA TYR A 94 10.20 5.28 -10.81
C TYR A 94 9.74 4.45 -12.00
N HIS A 95 8.59 3.79 -11.92
CA HIS A 95 8.04 3.02 -13.04
C HIS A 95 6.52 3.05 -13.06
N LEU A 96 5.95 2.70 -14.22
CA LEU A 96 4.55 2.32 -14.37
C LEU A 96 4.46 0.80 -14.44
N CYS A 97 3.44 0.22 -13.82
CA CYS A 97 3.11 -1.18 -13.91
C CYS A 97 1.88 -1.38 -14.79
N TYR A 98 1.99 -2.30 -15.74
CA TYR A 98 0.92 -2.66 -16.66
C TYR A 98 0.48 -4.12 -16.46
N ALA A 99 -0.80 -4.33 -16.18
CA ALA A 99 -1.36 -5.66 -16.15
C ALA A 99 -1.51 -6.21 -17.57
N VAL A 100 -1.03 -7.44 -17.80
CA VAL A 100 -1.10 -8.15 -19.09
C VAL A 100 -1.68 -9.55 -18.92
N GLN A 101 -2.38 -10.03 -19.95
CA GLN A 101 -3.00 -11.36 -19.91
C GLN A 101 -1.97 -12.49 -19.93
N ASP A 102 -0.88 -12.33 -20.70
CA ASP A 102 0.17 -13.31 -20.93
C ASP A 102 1.52 -12.59 -20.91
N ILE A 103 2.22 -12.71 -19.79
CA ILE A 103 3.48 -11.99 -19.56
C ILE A 103 4.59 -12.47 -20.50
N ASP A 104 4.66 -13.75 -20.83
CA ASP A 104 5.71 -14.30 -21.71
C ASP A 104 5.52 -13.80 -23.13
N LYS A 105 4.28 -13.79 -23.61
CA LYS A 105 3.92 -13.22 -24.92
C LYS A 105 4.19 -11.72 -24.96
N ALA A 106 3.82 -10.99 -23.93
CA ALA A 106 4.03 -9.53 -23.86
C ALA A 106 5.53 -9.19 -23.92
N ILE A 107 6.38 -9.91 -23.19
CA ILE A 107 7.83 -9.73 -23.23
C ILE A 107 8.37 -10.01 -24.63
N LYS A 108 7.99 -11.13 -25.22
CA LYS A 108 8.46 -11.50 -26.57
C LYS A 108 8.12 -10.42 -27.60
N VAL A 109 6.90 -9.92 -27.59
CA VAL A 109 6.46 -8.85 -28.49
C VAL A 109 7.23 -7.55 -28.21
N ALA A 110 7.41 -7.18 -26.91
CA ALA A 110 8.15 -5.99 -26.54
C ALA A 110 9.59 -5.99 -27.06
N GLU A 111 10.29 -7.12 -26.95
CA GLU A 111 11.69 -7.24 -27.39
C GLU A 111 11.81 -7.31 -28.92
N GLN A 112 10.93 -8.07 -29.60
CA GLN A 112 11.02 -8.31 -31.04
C GLN A 112 10.56 -7.10 -31.87
N ASP A 113 9.48 -6.44 -31.47
CA ASP A 113 8.78 -5.48 -32.31
C ASP A 113 9.00 -4.02 -31.87
N PHE A 114 9.40 -3.79 -30.60
CA PHE A 114 9.45 -2.44 -30.02
C PHE A 114 10.82 -2.03 -29.46
N GLY A 115 11.85 -2.84 -29.63
CA GLY A 115 13.20 -2.52 -29.19
C GLY A 115 13.37 -2.39 -27.65
N THR A 116 12.45 -3.01 -26.92
CA THR A 116 12.47 -3.06 -25.47
C THR A 116 13.50 -4.09 -25.01
N LYS A 117 14.07 -3.91 -23.83
CA LYS A 117 15.01 -4.87 -23.21
C LYS A 117 14.42 -5.40 -21.92
N LEU A 118 14.41 -6.73 -21.76
CA LEU A 118 14.10 -7.37 -20.50
C LEU A 118 15.25 -7.14 -19.51
N VAL A 119 14.93 -6.58 -18.32
CA VAL A 119 15.88 -6.29 -17.24
C VAL A 119 15.76 -7.32 -16.13
N VAL A 120 14.52 -7.67 -15.75
CA VAL A 120 14.25 -8.71 -14.75
C VAL A 120 13.28 -9.71 -15.37
N ALA A 121 13.72 -10.98 -15.44
CA ALA A 121 12.89 -12.07 -15.97
C ALA A 121 11.63 -12.29 -15.11
N PRO A 122 10.55 -12.83 -15.73
CA PRO A 122 9.31 -13.10 -15.01
C PRO A 122 9.53 -13.99 -13.79
N ARG A 123 9.05 -13.55 -12.64
CA ARG A 123 9.10 -14.30 -11.39
C ARG A 123 7.89 -14.03 -10.54
N ALA A 124 7.48 -15.03 -9.75
CA ALA A 124 6.40 -14.86 -8.77
C ALA A 124 6.79 -13.82 -7.71
N ASP A 125 5.86 -12.97 -7.36
CA ASP A 125 6.06 -11.88 -6.41
C ASP A 125 5.01 -11.91 -5.29
N GLY A 126 5.49 -11.88 -4.03
CA GLY A 126 4.63 -11.96 -2.85
C GLY A 126 3.76 -10.72 -2.65
N ALA A 127 4.21 -9.55 -3.11
CA ALA A 127 3.41 -8.33 -3.07
C ALA A 127 2.19 -8.39 -3.99
N PHE A 128 2.17 -9.32 -4.95
CA PHE A 128 1.11 -9.50 -5.95
C PHE A 128 0.42 -10.88 -5.88
N ASP A 129 0.32 -11.47 -4.69
CA ASP A 129 -0.33 -12.77 -4.46
C ASP A 129 0.29 -13.92 -5.26
N GLY A 130 1.61 -13.84 -5.52
CA GLY A 130 2.35 -14.82 -6.30
C GLY A 130 2.19 -14.68 -7.81
N ARG A 131 1.50 -13.68 -8.31
CA ARG A 131 1.49 -13.36 -9.75
C ARG A 131 2.89 -12.99 -10.22
N ARG A 132 3.18 -13.32 -11.48
CA ARG A 132 4.50 -13.04 -12.04
C ARG A 132 4.64 -11.56 -12.41
N VAL A 133 5.82 -11.01 -12.11
CA VAL A 133 6.23 -9.66 -12.51
C VAL A 133 7.53 -9.73 -13.32
N ALA A 134 7.69 -8.81 -14.25
CA ALA A 134 8.91 -8.63 -15.04
C ALA A 134 9.20 -7.15 -15.25
N PHE A 135 10.47 -6.77 -15.30
CA PHE A 135 10.86 -5.38 -15.56
C PHE A 135 11.51 -5.25 -16.94
N LEU A 136 11.10 -4.24 -17.68
CA LEU A 136 11.57 -3.95 -19.02
C LEU A 136 11.97 -2.47 -19.13
N VAL A 137 12.90 -2.18 -20.04
CA VAL A 137 13.31 -0.80 -20.36
C VAL A 137 13.07 -0.55 -21.85
N HIS A 138 12.33 0.51 -22.14
CA HIS A 138 12.11 1.01 -23.49
C HIS A 138 12.74 2.39 -23.68
N PRO A 139 13.38 2.69 -24.83
CA PRO A 139 14.09 3.96 -25.02
C PRO A 139 13.25 5.22 -24.77
N ASN A 140 11.96 5.19 -25.10
CA ASN A 140 11.05 6.34 -24.98
C ASN A 140 10.15 6.30 -23.74
N HIS A 141 9.94 5.12 -23.14
CA HIS A 141 9.04 4.95 -21.99
C HIS A 141 9.78 4.73 -20.66
N GLY A 142 11.11 4.55 -20.72
CA GLY A 142 11.90 4.26 -19.54
C GLY A 142 11.65 2.86 -18.97
N LEU A 143 11.84 2.71 -17.67
CA LEU A 143 11.56 1.48 -16.92
C LEU A 143 10.06 1.31 -16.75
N PHE A 144 9.56 0.12 -17.01
CA PHE A 144 8.18 -0.27 -16.69
C PHE A 144 8.12 -1.71 -16.22
N GLU A 145 7.10 -2.03 -15.46
CA GLU A 145 6.80 -3.35 -14.95
C GLU A 145 5.64 -3.96 -15.72
N LEU A 146 5.72 -5.26 -16.01
CA LEU A 146 4.59 -6.07 -16.44
C LEU A 146 4.16 -6.96 -15.28
N LEU A 147 2.87 -6.96 -14.98
CA LEU A 147 2.23 -7.81 -13.99
C LEU A 147 1.28 -8.76 -14.71
N GLU A 148 1.46 -10.06 -14.50
CA GLU A 148 0.54 -11.05 -15.03
C GLU A 148 -0.84 -10.90 -14.38
N ALA A 149 -1.88 -10.77 -15.20
CA ALA A 149 -3.25 -10.69 -14.72
C ALA A 149 -3.67 -12.03 -14.08
N TYR A 150 -4.68 -12.00 -13.23
CA TYR A 150 -5.30 -13.23 -12.77
C TYR A 150 -5.87 -14.00 -13.96
N PRO A 151 -5.78 -15.36 -13.97
CA PRO A 151 -6.49 -16.17 -14.96
C PRO A 151 -7.98 -15.81 -14.97
N VAL A 152 -8.58 -15.74 -16.16
CA VAL A 152 -9.98 -15.30 -16.34
C VAL A 152 -10.96 -16.09 -15.45
N ASP A 153 -10.67 -17.36 -15.21
CA ASP A 153 -11.49 -18.25 -14.37
C ASP A 153 -11.13 -18.16 -12.86
N SER A 154 -10.12 -17.42 -12.50
CA SER A 154 -9.64 -17.22 -11.14
C SER A 154 -9.61 -15.75 -10.73
N ILE A 155 -10.42 -14.90 -11.39
CA ILE A 155 -10.64 -13.57 -10.83
C ILE A 155 -11.20 -13.82 -9.45
N PRO A 156 -10.43 -13.56 -8.36
CA PRO A 156 -11.03 -13.56 -7.06
C PRO A 156 -12.14 -12.52 -7.15
N VAL A 157 -13.36 -12.92 -6.86
CA VAL A 157 -14.45 -12.00 -6.57
C VAL A 157 -14.07 -11.35 -5.23
N SER A 158 -13.05 -10.55 -5.28
CA SER A 158 -12.62 -9.72 -4.17
C SER A 158 -11.66 -8.64 -4.68
N HIS A 159 -12.23 -7.60 -5.26
CA HIS A 159 -12.30 -6.42 -4.39
C HIS A 159 -13.28 -6.67 -3.22
N GLN A 160 -13.33 -7.87 -2.71
CA GLN A 160 -13.59 -8.06 -1.31
C GLN A 160 -12.33 -7.53 -0.64
N SER A 161 -12.44 -6.31 -0.03
CA SER A 161 -11.76 -6.05 1.21
C SER A 161 -11.35 -7.40 1.76
N ILE A 162 -10.04 -7.64 1.88
CA ILE A 162 -9.56 -8.71 2.72
C ILE A 162 -10.30 -8.47 4.01
N LYS A 163 -11.34 -9.25 4.26
CA LYS A 163 -11.72 -9.53 5.63
C LYS A 163 -10.45 -10.20 6.14
N LEU A 164 -9.54 -9.38 6.70
CA LEU A 164 -8.81 -9.85 7.83
C LEU A 164 -9.87 -10.56 8.65
N ASP A 165 -9.68 -11.86 8.85
CA ASP A 165 -10.47 -12.60 9.81
C ASP A 165 -10.61 -11.67 10.99
N VAL A 166 -11.85 -11.29 11.29
CA VAL A 166 -12.18 -10.37 12.36
C VAL A 166 -11.89 -11.12 13.65
N VAL A 167 -10.62 -11.18 13.97
CA VAL A 167 -10.14 -11.41 15.32
C VAL A 167 -10.36 -10.07 16.00
N ASP A 168 -11.46 -9.99 16.71
CA ASP A 168 -11.89 -8.91 17.62
C ASP A 168 -11.55 -7.48 17.13
N SER A 169 -12.17 -7.06 16.04
CA SER A 169 -11.82 -5.85 15.27
C SER A 169 -11.86 -4.54 16.07
N LYS A 170 -12.59 -4.51 17.18
CA LYS A 170 -12.66 -3.32 18.04
C LYS A 170 -11.41 -3.17 18.90
N LYS A 171 -10.85 -4.27 19.38
CA LYS A 171 -9.64 -4.29 20.21
C LYS A 171 -8.40 -3.90 19.41
N ASP A 172 -8.22 -4.48 18.24
CA ASP A 172 -7.07 -4.18 17.38
C ASP A 172 -7.11 -2.73 16.90
N LYS A 173 -8.28 -2.25 16.51
CA LYS A 173 -8.49 -0.85 16.12
C LYS A 173 -8.23 0.11 17.29
N LEU A 174 -8.68 -0.22 18.50
CA LEU A 174 -8.38 0.56 19.70
C LEU A 174 -6.88 0.61 19.99
N MET A 175 -6.17 -0.51 19.81
CA MET A 175 -4.72 -0.57 19.99
C MET A 175 -3.95 0.27 18.97
N GLU A 176 -4.41 0.29 17.74
CA GLU A 176 -3.83 1.13 16.68
C GLU A 176 -3.99 2.62 17.03
N ILE A 177 -5.19 3.03 17.42
CA ILE A 177 -5.47 4.40 17.86
C ILE A 177 -4.61 4.77 19.08
N TYR A 178 -4.53 3.90 20.08
CA TYR A 178 -3.71 4.12 21.26
C TYR A 178 -2.25 4.35 20.92
N ARG A 179 -1.66 3.47 20.09
CA ARG A 179 -0.26 3.59 19.65
C ARG A 179 -0.01 4.88 18.86
N SER A 180 -0.95 5.31 18.04
CA SER A 180 -0.81 6.52 17.23
C SER A 180 -0.83 7.81 18.07
N VAL A 181 -1.53 7.80 19.20
CA VAL A 181 -1.72 8.99 20.04
C VAL A 181 -0.73 9.02 21.23
N ILE A 182 -0.54 7.89 21.89
CA ILE A 182 0.25 7.81 23.15
C ILE A 182 1.73 7.60 22.89
N ASP A 183 2.10 7.01 21.74
CA ASP A 183 3.50 6.75 21.33
C ASP A 183 4.28 5.90 22.39
N SER A 184 3.62 4.90 22.94
CA SER A 184 4.22 3.99 23.91
C SER A 184 4.69 2.70 23.25
N SER A 185 5.98 2.39 23.35
CA SER A 185 6.57 1.13 22.91
C SER A 185 6.27 -0.05 23.83
N ARG A 186 5.75 0.23 25.03
CA ARG A 186 5.40 -0.77 26.05
C ARG A 186 3.90 -0.75 26.28
N VAL A 187 3.18 -1.67 25.65
CA VAL A 187 1.75 -1.81 25.87
C VAL A 187 1.47 -3.20 26.41
N ASP A 188 1.19 -3.26 27.72
CA ASP A 188 0.44 -4.36 28.30
C ASP A 188 -1.04 -3.97 28.26
N TYR A 189 -1.79 -4.56 27.32
CA TYR A 189 -3.19 -4.19 27.09
C TYR A 189 -4.05 -4.27 28.35
N ASP A 190 -3.86 -5.29 29.16
CA ASP A 190 -4.67 -5.52 30.35
C ASP A 190 -4.24 -4.69 31.56
N GLY A 191 -3.00 -4.20 31.55
CA GLY A 191 -2.40 -3.47 32.65
C GLY A 191 -2.16 -1.98 32.39
N THR A 192 -2.37 -1.48 31.14
CA THR A 192 -2.07 -0.08 30.83
C THR A 192 -3.22 0.84 31.18
N ASP A 193 -2.95 1.82 32.05
CA ASP A 193 -3.84 2.90 32.42
C ASP A 193 -3.06 4.22 32.56
N MET A 194 -3.80 5.35 32.70
CA MET A 194 -3.19 6.67 32.83
C MET A 194 -2.31 6.84 34.08
N ALA A 195 -2.50 6.03 35.12
CA ALA A 195 -1.73 6.13 36.35
C ALA A 195 -0.36 5.47 36.22
N ASN A 196 -0.23 4.45 35.36
CA ASN A 196 1.00 3.68 35.19
C ASN A 196 1.72 3.92 33.84
N CYS A 197 1.16 4.78 32.97
CA CYS A 197 1.76 5.15 31.69
C CYS A 197 2.08 6.66 31.68
N PRO A 198 3.34 7.06 31.96
CA PRO A 198 3.73 8.47 32.00
C PRO A 198 3.51 9.23 30.69
N GLU A 199 3.53 8.52 29.57
CA GLU A 199 3.27 9.05 28.24
C GLU A 199 1.78 9.34 28.00
N TRP A 200 0.88 8.81 28.83
CA TRP A 200 -0.56 9.01 28.75
C TRP A 200 -1.04 10.10 29.72
N ASP A 201 -0.77 11.34 29.42
CA ASP A 201 -1.23 12.49 30.18
C ASP A 201 -2.66 12.93 29.82
N SER A 202 -3.18 13.92 30.52
CA SER A 202 -4.55 14.41 30.30
C SER A 202 -4.79 15.01 28.92
N PHE A 203 -3.76 15.57 28.28
CA PHE A 203 -3.88 16.11 26.94
C PHE A 203 -3.96 14.98 25.89
N LYS A 204 -3.08 14.03 25.99
CA LYS A 204 -3.09 12.83 25.14
C LYS A 204 -4.35 11.97 25.37
N HIS A 205 -4.86 11.97 26.61
CA HIS A 205 -6.14 11.30 26.88
C HIS A 205 -7.29 11.95 26.10
N LEU A 206 -7.36 13.26 26.09
CA LEU A 206 -8.38 13.96 25.29
C LEU A 206 -8.23 13.66 23.80
N MET A 207 -7.02 13.68 23.27
CA MET A 207 -6.75 13.32 21.87
C MET A 207 -7.14 11.89 21.56
N LEU A 208 -6.86 10.95 22.47
CA LEU A 208 -7.24 9.54 22.33
C LEU A 208 -8.76 9.39 22.25
N ILE A 209 -9.50 10.03 23.14
CA ILE A 209 -10.97 10.03 23.14
C ILE A 209 -11.52 10.61 21.84
N MET A 210 -11.01 11.75 21.37
CA MET A 210 -11.44 12.36 20.11
C MET A 210 -11.17 11.47 18.90
N GLU A 211 -10.03 10.79 18.85
CA GLU A 211 -9.71 9.88 17.74
C GLU A 211 -10.59 8.62 17.80
N ILE A 212 -10.90 8.11 19.01
CA ILE A 212 -11.85 7.03 19.21
C ILE A 212 -13.27 7.42 18.72
N GLU A 213 -13.76 8.61 19.10
CA GLU A 213 -15.07 9.10 18.62
C GLU A 213 -15.13 9.14 17.10
N LYS A 214 -14.09 9.66 16.48
CA LYS A 214 -13.97 9.76 15.01
C LYS A 214 -13.92 8.40 14.34
N GLN A 215 -13.08 7.49 14.84
CA GLN A 215 -12.82 6.20 14.21
C GLN A 215 -13.95 5.19 14.41
N PHE A 216 -14.66 5.26 15.54
CA PHE A 216 -15.79 4.39 15.86
C PHE A 216 -17.15 5.03 15.53
N GLU A 217 -17.16 6.28 15.04
CA GLU A 217 -18.35 7.04 14.69
C GLU A 217 -19.35 7.15 15.87
N ILE A 218 -18.83 7.35 17.09
CA ILE A 218 -19.59 7.48 18.32
C ILE A 218 -19.35 8.85 18.97
N SER A 219 -20.21 9.21 19.93
CA SER A 219 -19.96 10.35 20.81
C SER A 219 -19.84 9.88 22.25
N ILE A 220 -18.79 10.36 22.94
CA ILE A 220 -18.49 10.04 24.34
C ILE A 220 -18.80 11.28 25.19
N PRO A 221 -19.83 11.26 26.05
CA PRO A 221 -20.15 12.38 26.90
C PRO A 221 -18.97 12.79 27.79
N ALA A 222 -18.80 14.08 28.01
CA ALA A 222 -17.73 14.61 28.86
C ALA A 222 -17.72 14.01 30.29
N SER A 223 -18.89 13.63 30.80
CA SER A 223 -19.02 12.90 32.07
C SER A 223 -18.34 11.54 32.09
N ASP A 224 -18.25 10.89 30.94
CA ASP A 224 -17.72 9.53 30.82
C ASP A 224 -16.23 9.52 30.53
N MET A 225 -15.70 10.59 29.90
CA MET A 225 -14.29 10.68 29.50
C MET A 225 -13.33 10.44 30.67
N SER A 226 -13.58 11.01 31.84
CA SER A 226 -12.72 10.84 33.01
C SER A 226 -12.73 9.45 33.59
N THR A 227 -13.71 8.61 33.24
CA THR A 227 -13.82 7.23 33.72
C THR A 227 -13.14 6.23 32.78
N LEU A 228 -12.82 6.66 31.55
CA LEU A 228 -12.19 5.83 30.50
C LEU A 228 -10.65 5.90 30.55
N ASP A 229 -10.08 5.77 31.75
CA ASP A 229 -8.67 5.99 32.07
C ASP A 229 -7.76 4.77 31.79
N SER A 230 -8.31 3.69 31.22
CA SER A 230 -7.56 2.50 30.81
C SER A 230 -8.08 1.88 29.52
N LEU A 231 -7.22 1.17 28.78
CA LEU A 231 -7.61 0.50 27.53
C LEU A 231 -8.77 -0.47 27.73
N LYS A 232 -8.78 -1.22 28.84
CA LYS A 232 -9.85 -2.16 29.18
C LYS A 232 -11.20 -1.48 29.44
N LYS A 233 -11.20 -0.31 30.08
CA LYS A 233 -12.43 0.46 30.28
C LYS A 233 -12.94 1.04 28.97
N ILE A 234 -12.06 1.53 28.11
CA ILE A 234 -12.41 2.01 26.78
C ILE A 234 -13.00 0.86 25.93
N GLU A 235 -12.35 -0.31 25.92
CA GLU A 235 -12.86 -1.50 25.21
C GLU A 235 -14.26 -1.88 25.70
N SER A 236 -14.45 -1.95 27.01
CA SER A 236 -15.74 -2.27 27.62
C SER A 236 -16.82 -1.25 27.25
N TYR A 237 -16.46 0.03 27.16
CA TYR A 237 -17.37 1.07 26.72
C TYR A 237 -17.77 0.89 25.25
N LEU A 238 -16.79 0.60 24.38
CA LEU A 238 -17.01 0.34 22.95
C LEU A 238 -17.81 -0.93 22.68
N ALA A 239 -17.72 -1.93 23.56
CA ALA A 239 -18.49 -3.17 23.42
C ALA A 239 -20.00 -2.97 23.64
N ASN A 240 -20.38 -1.87 24.34
CA ASN A 240 -21.77 -1.56 24.68
C ASN A 240 -22.39 -0.48 23.76
N LYS A 241 -21.69 -0.09 22.70
CA LYS A 241 -22.13 0.86 21.67
C LYS A 241 -22.22 0.19 20.31
#